data_249e93b42abc6fad8a4eb4a07263c031
#
_entry.id   249e93b42abc6fad8a4eb4a07263c031
#
_cell.length_a   1.000
_cell.length_b   1.000
_cell.length_c   1.000
_cell.angle_alpha   90.00
_cell.angle_beta   90.00
_cell.angle_gamma   90.00
#
_symmetry.space_group_name_H-M   'P 1'
#
loop_
_entity.id
_entity.type
_entity.pdbx_description
1 polymer ?
#
loop_
_entity_poly.entity_id
_entity_poly.type
_entity_poly.pdbx_seq_one_letter_code
_entity_poly.pdbx_strand_id
1 'polypeptide(L)'
;MTLLLLFPTHFDWFQLDITWLLICLASLPLVYFDIKYHAYPLLIWAIFFVILFLTVDFNLLILICLILAGLATILHLKIGAGDFLYLSLISFSISFFQLIFCLFIASSLALIYYLMFINKKEKEIPFLPFLFFAYLVTTYLCPTF
;
A
#
# COMPACT_ATOMS: atom_id res chain seq x y z
N MET A 1 21.48 22.68 21.30
CA MET A 1 21.79 21.25 21.41
C MET A 1 20.56 20.36 21.24
N THR A 2 19.52 20.80 20.56
CA THR A 2 18.23 20.08 20.37
C THR A 2 17.90 19.80 18.89
N LEU A 3 18.78 20.17 17.96
CA LEU A 3 18.58 19.96 16.51
C LEU A 3 19.19 18.65 15.99
N LEU A 4 19.99 17.95 16.79
CA LEU A 4 20.66 16.68 16.42
C LEU A 4 19.79 15.42 16.64
N LEU A 5 18.66 15.56 17.34
CA LEU A 5 17.71 14.46 17.60
C LEU A 5 16.68 14.27 16.47
N LEU A 6 16.71 15.13 15.45
CA LEU A 6 15.79 15.07 14.28
C LEU A 6 16.34 14.25 13.11
N PHE A 7 17.58 13.77 13.21
CA PHE A 7 18.12 12.89 12.17
C PHE A 7 18.20 11.46 12.72
N PRO A 8 17.41 10.51 12.19
CA PRO A 8 17.57 9.09 12.50
C PRO A 8 19.01 8.66 12.18
N THR A 9 19.56 7.81 13.04
CA THR A 9 20.92 7.30 12.88
C THR A 9 21.04 6.53 11.57
N HIS A 10 22.22 6.50 10.95
CA HIS A 10 22.49 5.91 9.62
C HIS A 10 21.99 4.46 9.43
N PHE A 11 21.78 3.74 10.51
CA PHE A 11 21.32 2.34 10.47
C PHE A 11 19.82 2.22 10.13
N ASP A 12 19.00 3.15 10.63
CA ASP A 12 17.55 3.12 10.41
C ASP A 12 17.17 3.47 8.96
N TRP A 13 17.94 4.34 8.32
CA TRP A 13 17.76 4.69 6.90
C TRP A 13 17.99 3.49 5.97
N PHE A 14 18.99 2.66 6.25
CA PHE A 14 19.32 1.52 5.39
C PHE A 14 18.24 0.43 5.43
N GLN A 15 17.65 0.15 6.59
CA GLN A 15 16.54 -0.81 6.70
C GLN A 15 15.25 -0.27 6.05
N LEU A 16 14.97 1.02 6.22
CA LEU A 16 13.82 1.65 5.57
C LEU A 16 13.96 1.59 4.04
N ASP A 17 15.15 1.80 3.52
CA ASP A 17 15.42 1.76 2.09
C ASP A 17 15.20 0.37 1.49
N ILE A 18 15.62 -0.71 2.15
CA ILE A 18 15.42 -2.08 1.66
C ILE A 18 13.93 -2.46 1.69
N THR A 19 13.22 -2.20 2.78
CA THR A 19 11.79 -2.50 2.92
C THR A 19 10.99 -1.70 1.91
N TRP A 20 11.28 -0.42 1.78
CA TRP A 20 10.65 0.47 0.80
C TRP A 20 10.90 -0.02 -0.63
N LEU A 21 12.14 -0.40 -0.95
CA LEU A 21 12.53 -0.92 -2.27
C LEU A 21 11.81 -2.22 -2.59
N LEU A 22 11.72 -3.15 -1.63
CA LEU A 22 10.99 -4.41 -1.80
C LEU A 22 9.49 -4.17 -2.05
N ILE A 23 8.88 -3.23 -1.33
CA ILE A 23 7.47 -2.87 -1.54
C ILE A 23 7.27 -2.21 -2.91
N CYS A 24 8.15 -1.31 -3.31
CA CYS A 24 8.09 -0.72 -4.66
C CYS A 24 8.22 -1.78 -5.75
N LEU A 25 9.16 -2.73 -5.58
CA LEU A 25 9.36 -3.82 -6.53
C LEU A 25 8.12 -4.73 -6.62
N ALA A 26 7.49 -5.04 -5.48
CA ALA A 26 6.24 -5.80 -5.44
C ALA A 26 5.09 -5.04 -6.08
N SER A 27 5.03 -3.73 -5.90
CA SER A 27 3.94 -2.88 -6.39
C SER A 27 3.87 -2.81 -7.90
N LEU A 28 5.01 -2.80 -8.60
CA LEU A 28 5.05 -2.71 -10.06
C LEU A 28 4.25 -3.81 -10.76
N PRO A 29 4.50 -5.11 -10.53
CA PRO A 29 3.70 -6.17 -11.14
C PRO A 29 2.25 -6.14 -10.65
N LEU A 30 1.99 -5.87 -9.37
CA LEU A 30 0.63 -5.82 -8.84
C LEU A 30 -0.21 -4.75 -9.53
N VAL A 31 0.32 -3.54 -9.67
CA VAL A 31 -0.33 -2.42 -10.39
C VAL A 31 -0.53 -2.75 -11.86
N TYR A 32 0.45 -3.37 -12.52
CA TYR A 32 0.32 -3.77 -13.93
C TYR A 32 -0.83 -4.77 -14.13
N PHE A 33 -0.94 -5.79 -13.28
CA PHE A 33 -2.01 -6.78 -13.35
C PHE A 33 -3.37 -6.16 -13.02
N ASP A 34 -3.45 -5.24 -12.07
CA ASP A 34 -4.69 -4.54 -11.72
C ASP A 34 -5.20 -3.70 -12.90
N ILE A 35 -4.32 -2.93 -13.55
CA ILE A 35 -4.71 -2.09 -14.71
C ILE A 35 -5.13 -2.95 -15.91
N LYS A 36 -4.41 -4.04 -16.21
CA LYS A 36 -4.61 -4.80 -17.43
C LYS A 36 -5.70 -5.85 -17.33
N TYR A 37 -5.80 -6.52 -16.19
CA TYR A 37 -6.66 -7.69 -16.04
C TYR A 37 -7.75 -7.51 -14.98
N HIS A 38 -7.75 -6.40 -14.25
CA HIS A 38 -8.60 -6.18 -13.06
C HIS A 38 -8.56 -7.38 -12.09
N ALA A 39 -7.39 -8.04 -12.02
CA ALA A 39 -7.16 -9.23 -11.22
C ALA A 39 -5.94 -9.05 -10.34
N TYR A 40 -6.06 -9.46 -9.09
CA TYR A 40 -4.97 -9.39 -8.12
C TYR A 40 -4.16 -10.69 -8.12
N PRO A 41 -2.88 -10.69 -8.49
CA PRO A 41 -2.06 -11.90 -8.54
C PRO A 41 -1.61 -12.31 -7.13
N LEU A 42 -2.42 -13.13 -6.47
CA LEU A 42 -2.17 -13.62 -5.11
C LEU A 42 -0.79 -14.25 -4.91
N LEU A 43 -0.28 -14.95 -5.93
CA LEU A 43 1.02 -15.62 -5.86
C LEU A 43 2.16 -14.61 -5.73
N ILE A 44 2.15 -13.53 -6.52
CA ILE A 44 3.16 -12.47 -6.46
C ILE A 44 3.10 -11.79 -5.08
N TRP A 45 1.89 -11.45 -4.62
CA TRP A 45 1.69 -10.89 -3.29
C TRP A 45 2.25 -11.82 -2.19
N ALA A 46 1.94 -13.12 -2.24
CA ALA A 46 2.36 -14.08 -1.23
C ALA A 46 3.90 -14.20 -1.15
N ILE A 47 4.60 -14.22 -2.28
CA ILE A 47 6.05 -14.27 -2.31
C ILE A 47 6.66 -13.05 -1.59
N PHE A 48 6.23 -11.85 -1.96
CA PHE A 48 6.74 -10.63 -1.35
C PHE A 48 6.32 -10.49 0.12
N PHE A 49 5.10 -10.94 0.46
CA PHE A 49 4.63 -10.97 1.84
C PHE A 49 5.52 -11.86 2.72
N VAL A 50 5.87 -13.06 2.25
CA VAL A 50 6.76 -13.97 2.99
C VAL A 50 8.16 -13.37 3.14
N ILE A 51 8.71 -12.75 2.09
CA ILE A 51 10.02 -12.09 2.16
C ILE A 51 9.99 -10.96 3.21
N LEU A 52 8.98 -10.10 3.19
CA LEU A 52 8.83 -9.02 4.16
C LEU A 52 8.60 -9.54 5.58
N PHE A 53 7.80 -10.59 5.74
CA PHE A 53 7.56 -11.23 7.03
C PHE A 53 8.81 -11.81 7.68
N LEU A 54 9.77 -12.29 6.86
CA LEU A 54 11.05 -12.82 7.34
C LEU A 54 12.11 -11.74 7.60
N THR A 55 11.95 -10.55 7.01
CA THR A 55 12.97 -9.48 7.07
C THR A 55 12.59 -8.33 7.99
N VAL A 56 11.31 -8.15 8.27
CA VAL A 56 10.79 -7.00 9.04
C VAL A 56 9.90 -7.50 10.18
N ASP A 57 9.91 -6.77 11.29
CA ASP A 57 9.08 -7.11 12.45
C ASP A 57 7.58 -7.02 12.12
N PHE A 58 6.84 -7.98 12.66
CA PHE A 58 5.41 -8.08 12.46
C PHE A 58 4.66 -7.00 13.26
N ASN A 59 3.85 -6.19 12.56
CA ASN A 59 3.03 -5.15 13.17
C ASN A 59 1.55 -5.58 13.24
N LEU A 60 0.86 -5.19 14.31
CA LEU A 60 -0.59 -5.40 14.49
C LEU A 60 -1.41 -4.88 13.30
N LEU A 61 -0.96 -3.82 12.65
CA LEU A 61 -1.59 -3.21 11.48
C LEU A 61 -1.72 -4.20 10.31
N ILE A 62 -0.71 -5.04 10.10
CA ILE A 62 -0.70 -6.07 9.06
C ILE A 62 -1.82 -7.08 9.31
N LEU A 63 -1.98 -7.50 10.59
CA LEU A 63 -3.03 -8.43 10.98
C LEU A 63 -4.42 -7.85 10.73
N ILE A 64 -4.63 -6.58 11.06
CA ILE A 64 -5.90 -5.88 10.81
C ILE A 64 -6.21 -5.85 9.31
N CYS A 65 -5.24 -5.50 8.46
CA CYS A 65 -5.42 -5.48 7.01
C CYS A 65 -5.74 -6.87 6.44
N LEU A 66 -5.09 -7.93 6.95
CA LEU A 66 -5.37 -9.32 6.53
C LEU A 66 -6.77 -9.77 6.95
N ILE A 67 -7.21 -9.44 8.16
CA ILE A 67 -8.57 -9.73 8.62
C ILE A 67 -9.61 -9.01 7.74
N LEU A 68 -9.37 -7.74 7.40
CA LEU A 68 -10.24 -6.98 6.51
C LEU A 68 -10.28 -7.58 5.10
N ALA A 69 -9.14 -8.05 4.57
CA ALA A 69 -9.09 -8.77 3.29
C ALA A 69 -9.93 -10.06 3.33
N GLY A 70 -9.80 -10.85 4.39
CA GLY A 70 -10.60 -12.06 4.61
C GLY A 70 -12.09 -11.77 4.72
N LEU A 71 -12.48 -10.73 5.48
CA LEU A 71 -13.87 -10.31 5.60
C LEU A 71 -14.43 -9.80 4.26
N ALA A 72 -13.64 -9.06 3.48
CA ALA A 72 -14.06 -8.57 2.16
C ALA A 72 -14.36 -9.72 1.20
N THR A 73 -13.60 -10.82 1.26
CA THR A 73 -13.85 -12.02 0.45
C THR A 73 -15.09 -12.77 0.90
N ILE A 74 -15.27 -12.96 2.23
CA ILE A 74 -16.41 -13.72 2.80
C ILE A 74 -17.72 -12.98 2.59
N LEU A 75 -17.74 -11.66 2.80
CA LEU A 75 -18.93 -10.84 2.68
C LEU A 75 -19.26 -10.44 1.24
N HIS A 76 -18.46 -10.87 0.25
CA HIS A 76 -18.57 -10.48 -1.15
C HIS A 76 -18.74 -8.97 -1.33
N LEU A 77 -17.97 -8.20 -0.56
CA LEU A 77 -18.01 -6.75 -0.64
C LEU A 77 -17.54 -6.32 -2.04
N LYS A 78 -18.17 -5.28 -2.59
CA LYS A 78 -17.75 -4.66 -3.86
C LYS A 78 -16.38 -3.98 -3.78
N ILE A 79 -15.80 -3.87 -2.60
CA ILE A 79 -14.44 -3.39 -2.36
C ILE A 79 -13.49 -4.55 -2.64
N GLY A 80 -12.50 -4.34 -3.49
CA GLY A 80 -11.55 -5.37 -3.90
C GLY A 80 -10.75 -5.90 -2.70
N ALA A 81 -10.85 -7.21 -2.43
CA ALA A 81 -10.01 -7.85 -1.42
C ALA A 81 -8.51 -7.63 -1.70
N GLY A 82 -8.13 -7.46 -2.98
CA GLY A 82 -6.78 -7.14 -3.42
C GLY A 82 -6.24 -5.84 -2.83
N ASP A 83 -7.10 -4.82 -2.64
CA ASP A 83 -6.70 -3.54 -2.06
C ASP A 83 -6.27 -3.71 -0.60
N PHE A 84 -7.01 -4.51 0.18
CA PHE A 84 -6.65 -4.82 1.57
C PHE A 84 -5.39 -5.69 1.67
N LEU A 85 -5.19 -6.62 0.73
CA LEU A 85 -3.96 -7.39 0.63
C LEU A 85 -2.76 -6.50 0.32
N TYR A 86 -2.93 -5.53 -0.57
CA TYR A 86 -1.88 -4.56 -0.86
C TYR A 86 -1.60 -3.65 0.35
N LEU A 87 -2.64 -3.21 1.07
CA LEU A 87 -2.49 -2.46 2.31
C LEU A 87 -1.68 -3.24 3.36
N SER A 88 -1.85 -4.57 3.43
CA SER A 88 -1.04 -5.40 4.32
C SER A 88 0.46 -5.38 3.97
N LEU A 89 0.82 -5.31 2.69
CA LEU A 89 2.22 -5.16 2.26
C LEU A 89 2.82 -3.82 2.67
N ILE A 90 2.13 -2.72 2.38
CA ILE A 90 2.66 -1.40 2.73
C ILE A 90 2.70 -1.15 4.24
N SER A 91 1.87 -1.87 5.02
CA SER A 91 1.87 -1.81 6.48
C SER A 91 3.17 -2.31 7.14
N PHE A 92 4.05 -2.99 6.41
CA PHE A 92 5.39 -3.32 6.89
C PHE A 92 6.32 -2.10 7.02
N SER A 93 6.05 -1.02 6.27
CA SER A 93 6.94 0.16 6.22
C SER A 93 6.31 1.44 6.76
N ILE A 94 5.00 1.47 6.98
CA ILE A 94 4.29 2.69 7.41
C ILE A 94 3.55 2.50 8.72
N SER A 95 3.41 3.60 9.47
CA SER A 95 2.62 3.66 10.70
C SER A 95 1.12 3.76 10.42
N PHE A 96 0.31 3.57 11.47
CA PHE A 96 -1.15 3.70 11.36
C PHE A 96 -1.61 5.06 10.82
N PHE A 97 -1.00 6.16 11.27
CA PHE A 97 -1.33 7.50 10.80
C PHE A 97 -0.94 7.71 9.33
N GLN A 98 0.23 7.20 8.93
CA GLN A 98 0.66 7.23 7.54
C GLN A 98 -0.27 6.41 6.64
N LEU A 99 -0.77 5.26 7.12
CA LEU A 99 -1.74 4.45 6.39
C LEU A 99 -3.04 5.21 6.13
N ILE A 100 -3.60 5.88 7.16
CA ILE A 100 -4.81 6.71 7.02
C ILE A 100 -4.57 7.83 6.01
N PHE A 101 -3.42 8.50 6.10
CA PHE A 101 -3.06 9.58 5.18
C PHE A 101 -2.90 9.08 3.74
N CYS A 102 -2.26 7.92 3.56
CA CYS A 102 -2.15 7.23 2.28
C CYS A 102 -3.51 6.89 1.68
N LEU A 103 -4.43 6.32 2.47
CA LEU A 103 -5.80 6.03 2.04
C LEU A 103 -6.57 7.30 1.66
N PHE A 104 -6.40 8.37 2.40
CA PHE A 104 -7.04 9.65 2.09
C PHE A 104 -6.57 10.21 0.75
N ILE A 105 -5.26 10.20 0.48
CA ILE A 105 -4.67 10.63 -0.79
C ILE A 105 -5.16 9.74 -1.94
N ALA A 106 -5.09 8.41 -1.77
CA ALA A 106 -5.51 7.45 -2.79
C ALA A 106 -6.99 7.61 -3.17
N SER A 107 -7.86 7.74 -2.18
CA SER A 107 -9.30 7.95 -2.39
C SER A 107 -9.60 9.28 -3.07
N SER A 108 -8.89 10.35 -2.70
CA SER A 108 -9.04 11.67 -3.32
C SER A 108 -8.62 11.65 -4.78
N LEU A 109 -7.48 11.02 -5.09
CA LEU A 109 -7.00 10.87 -6.47
C LEU A 109 -7.93 10.01 -7.33
N ALA A 110 -8.40 8.89 -6.79
CA ALA A 110 -9.36 8.03 -7.47
C ALA A 110 -10.67 8.76 -7.76
N LEU A 111 -11.16 9.58 -6.82
CA LEU A 111 -12.36 10.39 -7.00
C LEU A 111 -12.17 11.46 -8.08
N ILE A 112 -11.04 12.17 -8.07
CA ILE A 112 -10.71 13.18 -9.10
C ILE A 112 -10.63 12.51 -10.48
N TYR A 113 -9.95 11.36 -10.57
CA TYR A 113 -9.88 10.59 -11.81
C TYR A 113 -11.28 10.18 -12.30
N TYR A 114 -12.11 9.69 -11.39
CA TYR A 114 -13.49 9.33 -11.69
C TYR A 114 -14.28 10.50 -12.28
N LEU A 115 -14.22 11.68 -11.65
CA LEU A 115 -14.96 12.85 -12.08
C LEU A 115 -14.46 13.41 -13.42
N MET A 116 -13.15 13.30 -13.73
CA MET A 116 -12.55 13.87 -14.94
C MET A 116 -12.65 12.96 -16.17
N PHE A 117 -12.55 11.64 -15.99
CA PHE A 117 -12.30 10.72 -17.10
C PHE A 117 -13.41 9.69 -17.36
N ILE A 118 -14.37 9.50 -16.45
CA ILE A 118 -15.41 8.51 -16.70
C ILE A 118 -16.52 9.07 -17.59
N ASN A 119 -16.39 8.73 -18.86
CA ASN A 119 -17.51 8.56 -19.75
C ASN A 119 -18.20 7.23 -19.37
N LYS A 120 -19.49 7.27 -19.07
CA LYS A 120 -20.48 6.29 -18.58
C LYS A 120 -20.32 4.78 -18.93
N LYS A 121 -19.23 4.31 -19.53
CA LYS A 121 -19.04 2.93 -20.02
C LYS A 121 -18.10 2.06 -19.18
N GLU A 122 -17.19 2.64 -18.42
CA GLU A 122 -16.26 1.85 -17.60
C GLU A 122 -16.76 1.77 -16.17
N LYS A 123 -17.13 0.55 -15.74
CA LYS A 123 -17.74 0.30 -14.43
C LYS A 123 -16.72 0.10 -13.31
N GLU A 124 -15.46 -0.18 -13.64
CA GLU A 124 -14.45 -0.56 -12.66
C GLU A 124 -13.20 0.29 -12.83
N ILE A 125 -12.76 0.91 -11.73
CA ILE A 125 -11.53 1.71 -11.70
C ILE A 125 -10.47 0.90 -10.98
N PRO A 126 -9.28 0.71 -11.58
CA PRO A 126 -8.16 0.10 -10.87
C PRO A 126 -7.73 1.02 -9.72
N PHE A 127 -7.86 0.57 -8.48
CA PHE A 127 -7.56 1.39 -7.29
C PHE A 127 -6.08 1.27 -6.85
N LEU A 128 -5.43 0.14 -7.16
CA LEU A 128 -4.03 -0.10 -6.80
C LEU A 128 -3.04 0.98 -7.28
N PRO A 129 -3.11 1.50 -8.53
CA PRO A 129 -2.20 2.54 -8.97
C PRO A 129 -2.29 3.82 -8.12
N PHE A 130 -3.50 4.18 -7.66
CA PHE A 130 -3.68 5.32 -6.77
C PHE A 130 -3.12 5.06 -5.37
N LEU A 131 -3.28 3.85 -4.86
CA LEU A 131 -2.67 3.42 -3.60
C LEU A 131 -1.13 3.43 -3.67
N PHE A 132 -0.56 2.93 -4.75
CA PHE A 132 0.89 2.94 -4.94
C PHE A 132 1.44 4.37 -5.01
N PHE A 133 0.80 5.24 -5.79
CA PHE A 133 1.22 6.64 -5.86
C PHE A 133 1.08 7.33 -4.50
N ALA A 134 -0.03 7.12 -3.80
CA ALA A 134 -0.25 7.66 -2.47
C ALA A 134 0.79 7.16 -1.46
N TYR A 135 1.19 5.89 -1.54
CA TYR A 135 2.27 5.33 -0.73
C TYR A 135 3.60 6.06 -0.96
N LEU A 136 3.99 6.28 -2.22
CA LEU A 136 5.21 7.04 -2.56
C LEU A 136 5.17 8.46 -2.00
N VAL A 137 4.03 9.16 -2.17
CA VAL A 137 3.85 10.52 -1.65
C VAL A 137 3.91 10.54 -0.13
N THR A 138 3.26 9.58 0.54
CA THR A 138 3.22 9.51 2.01
C THR A 138 4.61 9.25 2.58
N THR A 139 5.36 8.32 2.03
CA THR A 139 6.73 8.00 2.48
C THR A 139 7.71 9.15 2.25
N TYR A 140 7.49 9.94 1.20
CA TYR A 140 8.32 11.11 0.90
C TYR A 140 7.99 12.31 1.78
N LEU A 141 6.69 12.60 1.99
CA LEU A 141 6.24 13.77 2.76
C LEU A 141 6.26 13.57 4.27
N CYS A 142 6.06 12.35 4.73
CA CYS A 142 5.98 12.01 6.16
C CYS A 142 6.97 10.90 6.54
N PRO A 143 8.29 11.14 6.44
CA PRO A 143 9.28 10.10 6.70
C PRO A 143 9.37 9.65 8.17
N THR A 144 8.73 10.37 9.11
CA THR A 144 8.93 10.12 10.56
C THR A 144 7.67 10.42 11.39
N PHE A 145 6.58 9.70 11.17
CA PHE A 145 5.46 9.71 12.13
C PHE A 145 5.11 8.30 12.58
#